data_03c53c0325388cb10f747416675de476
#
_entry.id   03c53c0325388cb10f747416675de476
#
_cell.length_a   1.000
_cell.length_b   1.000
_cell.length_c   1.000
_cell.angle_alpha   90.00
_cell.angle_beta   90.00
_cell.angle_gamma   90.00
#
_symmetry.space_group_name_H-M   'P 1'
#
loop_
_entity.id
_entity.type
_entity.pdbx_description
1 polymer ?
#
loop_
_entity_poly.entity_id
_entity_poly.type
_entity_poly.pdbx_seq_one_letter_code
_entity_poly.pdbx_strand_id
1 'polypeptide(L)'
;MATTRLPGIYFETVAPPVPEFLPRMDVAAFAGFLQSGPIGLPFVVEDTDRFQEIFGTDLTLAWDGQGSQMLLAQTPPCVRAYFRNGGKRCWVLRLANNAQSHPTTPPALWAQSNAWTIPGLLQIDSTGQYQAGWVQARSEGSWSDDVTVNATLLESPLP
;
A
#
# COMPACT_ATOMS: atom_id res chain seq x y z
N MET A 1 17.03 -52.59 -22.75
CA MET A 1 16.46 -53.91 -22.81
C MET A 1 15.07 -53.78 -23.38
N ALA A 2 14.80 -54.37 -24.56
CA ALA A 2 13.46 -54.37 -25.16
C ALA A 2 12.63 -55.41 -24.43
N THR A 3 11.59 -55.03 -23.72
CA THR A 3 10.62 -55.92 -23.12
C THR A 3 9.71 -56.47 -24.21
N THR A 4 9.93 -57.74 -24.58
CA THR A 4 9.09 -58.45 -25.53
C THR A 4 7.74 -58.72 -24.86
N ARG A 5 6.69 -58.02 -25.29
CA ARG A 5 5.31 -58.27 -24.82
C ARG A 5 4.68 -59.39 -25.65
N LEU A 6 3.99 -60.24 -24.97
CA LEU A 6 3.22 -61.31 -25.64
C LEU A 6 2.12 -60.71 -26.53
N PRO A 7 1.75 -61.36 -27.66
CA PRO A 7 0.63 -60.86 -28.46
C PRO A 7 -0.66 -60.84 -27.65
N GLY A 8 -1.32 -59.67 -27.65
CA GLY A 8 -2.55 -59.46 -26.90
C GLY A 8 -3.07 -58.03 -27.09
N ILE A 9 -4.27 -57.78 -26.60
CA ILE A 9 -4.86 -56.44 -26.59
C ILE A 9 -4.45 -55.77 -25.29
N TYR A 10 -3.76 -54.63 -25.40
CA TYR A 10 -3.31 -53.82 -24.26
C TYR A 10 -4.13 -52.56 -24.22
N PHE A 11 -4.73 -52.25 -23.08
CA PHE A 11 -5.41 -50.99 -22.84
C PHE A 11 -4.45 -50.08 -22.09
N GLU A 12 -4.14 -48.95 -22.70
CA GLU A 12 -3.40 -47.88 -22.06
C GLU A 12 -4.37 -46.77 -21.72
N THR A 13 -4.43 -46.38 -20.45
CA THR A 13 -5.23 -45.25 -20.02
C THR A 13 -4.45 -43.99 -20.30
N VAL A 14 -4.81 -43.29 -21.36
CA VAL A 14 -4.27 -41.95 -21.64
C VAL A 14 -5.10 -40.97 -20.86
N ALA A 15 -4.44 -40.21 -19.97
CA ALA A 15 -5.11 -39.11 -19.29
C ALA A 15 -5.64 -38.11 -20.32
N PRO A 16 -6.89 -37.65 -20.22
CA PRO A 16 -7.40 -36.64 -21.13
C PRO A 16 -6.50 -35.38 -21.06
N PRO A 17 -6.28 -34.70 -22.19
CA PRO A 17 -5.51 -33.46 -22.19
C PRO A 17 -6.15 -32.50 -21.19
N VAL A 18 -5.32 -31.97 -20.29
CA VAL A 18 -5.77 -30.92 -19.38
C VAL A 18 -6.14 -29.70 -20.24
N PRO A 19 -7.40 -29.22 -20.20
CA PRO A 19 -7.79 -28.08 -20.97
C PRO A 19 -6.93 -26.90 -20.52
N GLU A 20 -6.17 -26.31 -21.43
CA GLU A 20 -5.45 -25.05 -21.20
C GLU A 20 -6.50 -23.93 -21.10
N PHE A 21 -6.87 -23.60 -19.88
CA PHE A 21 -7.65 -22.39 -19.66
C PHE A 21 -6.71 -21.19 -19.74
N LEU A 22 -7.00 -20.30 -20.64
CA LEU A 22 -6.36 -18.99 -20.65
C LEU A 22 -6.58 -18.34 -19.26
N PRO A 23 -5.54 -17.77 -18.66
CA PRO A 23 -5.70 -17.07 -17.41
C PRO A 23 -6.74 -15.96 -17.58
N ARG A 24 -7.53 -15.71 -16.54
CA ARG A 24 -8.53 -14.63 -16.57
C ARG A 24 -7.84 -13.31 -16.79
N MET A 25 -8.14 -12.66 -17.91
CA MET A 25 -7.60 -11.36 -18.28
C MET A 25 -8.55 -10.19 -17.95
N ASP A 26 -9.68 -10.50 -17.32
CA ASP A 26 -10.69 -9.53 -16.93
C ASP A 26 -10.40 -8.84 -15.58
N VAL A 27 -9.38 -9.30 -14.86
CA VAL A 27 -8.95 -8.71 -13.59
C VAL A 27 -7.53 -8.22 -13.73
N ALA A 28 -7.35 -6.90 -13.63
CA ALA A 28 -6.05 -6.25 -13.67
C ALA A 28 -5.40 -6.20 -12.28
N ALA A 29 -4.07 -6.12 -12.24
CA ALA A 29 -3.31 -5.81 -11.05
C ALA A 29 -2.42 -4.60 -11.32
N PHE A 30 -2.45 -3.63 -10.41
CA PHE A 30 -1.65 -2.41 -10.47
C PHE A 30 -0.72 -2.37 -9.26
N ALA A 31 0.57 -2.25 -9.52
CA ALA A 31 1.56 -2.07 -8.47
C ALA A 31 2.32 -0.76 -8.68
N GLY A 32 2.43 0.04 -7.64
CA GLY A 32 3.15 1.30 -7.75
C GLY A 32 3.00 2.23 -6.56
N PHE A 33 3.51 3.44 -6.73
CA PHE A 33 3.48 4.46 -5.68
C PHE A 33 2.11 5.10 -5.60
N LEU A 34 1.61 5.24 -4.38
CA LEU A 34 0.29 5.80 -4.05
C LEU A 34 0.42 6.68 -2.81
N GLN A 35 -0.49 7.65 -2.68
CA GLN A 35 -0.45 8.65 -1.62
C GLN A 35 -0.65 8.05 -0.22
N SER A 36 -1.62 7.17 -0.08
CA SER A 36 -2.03 6.57 1.19
C SER A 36 -2.35 5.08 1.04
N GLY A 37 -2.80 4.44 2.11
CA GLY A 37 -3.25 3.06 2.12
C GLY A 37 -2.19 2.03 2.56
N PRO A 38 -2.58 0.76 2.64
CA PRO A 38 -1.70 -0.31 3.11
C PRO A 38 -0.52 -0.55 2.16
N ILE A 39 0.68 -0.72 2.72
CA ILE A 39 1.90 -0.97 1.96
C ILE A 39 2.14 -2.47 1.84
N GLY A 40 2.53 -2.93 0.66
CA GLY A 40 2.92 -4.32 0.41
C GLY A 40 1.78 -5.33 0.48
N LEU A 41 0.55 -4.89 0.68
CA LEU A 41 -0.62 -5.75 0.73
C LEU A 41 -1.50 -5.51 -0.50
N PRO A 42 -1.83 -6.56 -1.27
CA PRO A 42 -2.75 -6.43 -2.39
C PRO A 42 -4.16 -6.15 -1.87
N PHE A 43 -4.78 -5.11 -2.38
CA PHE A 43 -6.12 -4.70 -2.01
C PHE A 43 -7.05 -4.71 -3.22
N VAL A 44 -8.26 -5.21 -3.04
CA VAL A 44 -9.26 -5.25 -4.11
C VAL A 44 -10.01 -3.93 -4.17
N VAL A 45 -10.14 -3.41 -5.38
CA VAL A 45 -10.87 -2.18 -5.68
C VAL A 45 -11.88 -2.46 -6.79
N GLU A 46 -13.11 -1.98 -6.62
CA GLU A 46 -14.24 -2.23 -7.53
C GLU A 46 -14.72 -0.98 -8.26
N ASP A 47 -14.31 0.21 -7.80
CA ASP A 47 -14.61 1.49 -8.42
C ASP A 47 -13.54 2.54 -8.13
N THR A 48 -13.64 3.67 -8.82
CA THR A 48 -12.70 4.79 -8.68
C THR A 48 -12.83 5.50 -7.33
N ASP A 49 -14.04 5.62 -6.79
CA ASP A 49 -14.29 6.34 -5.55
C ASP A 49 -13.70 5.57 -4.37
N ARG A 50 -13.89 4.26 -4.38
CA ARG A 50 -13.26 3.37 -3.41
C ARG A 50 -11.74 3.38 -3.50
N PHE A 51 -11.21 3.48 -4.72
CA PHE A 51 -9.77 3.63 -4.92
C PHE A 51 -9.26 4.92 -4.27
N GLN A 52 -9.92 6.04 -4.50
CA GLN A 52 -9.51 7.34 -3.95
C GLN A 52 -9.64 7.40 -2.42
N GLU A 53 -10.68 6.80 -1.87
CA GLU A 53 -10.88 6.72 -0.41
C GLU A 53 -9.72 6.01 0.30
N ILE A 54 -9.19 4.95 -0.30
CA ILE A 54 -8.15 4.12 0.32
C ILE A 54 -6.75 4.64 0.00
N PHE A 55 -6.50 4.95 -1.27
CA PHE A 55 -5.17 5.21 -1.80
C PHE A 55 -4.88 6.69 -2.08
N GLY A 56 -5.89 7.52 -1.94
CA GLY A 56 -5.78 8.95 -2.22
C GLY A 56 -5.89 9.29 -3.70
N THR A 57 -5.42 10.48 -4.04
CA THR A 57 -5.47 11.04 -5.39
C THR A 57 -4.12 10.88 -6.11
N ASP A 58 -3.75 11.87 -6.91
CA ASP A 58 -2.47 11.86 -7.61
C ASP A 58 -1.32 12.15 -6.66
N LEU A 59 -0.24 11.41 -6.80
CA LEU A 59 0.96 11.55 -5.99
C LEU A 59 2.08 12.17 -6.82
N THR A 60 2.65 13.26 -6.32
CA THR A 60 3.87 13.86 -6.86
C THR A 60 5.07 13.10 -6.32
N LEU A 61 5.90 12.57 -7.22
CA LEU A 61 7.12 11.80 -6.87
C LEU A 61 8.35 12.69 -6.77
N ALA A 62 8.49 13.64 -7.66
CA ALA A 62 9.64 14.53 -7.72
C ALA A 62 9.30 15.83 -8.45
N TRP A 63 10.09 16.87 -8.18
CA TRP A 63 10.13 18.09 -8.95
C TRP A 63 11.39 18.06 -9.80
N ASP A 64 11.25 18.39 -11.08
CA ASP A 64 12.40 18.71 -11.90
C ASP A 64 13.00 20.04 -11.41
N GLY A 65 14.21 19.98 -10.88
CA GLY A 65 14.88 21.14 -10.27
C GLY A 65 15.18 22.30 -11.23
N GLN A 66 14.89 22.16 -12.52
CA GLN A 66 15.19 23.17 -13.55
C GLN A 66 13.97 23.67 -14.31
N GLY A 67 12.81 23.02 -14.25
CA GLY A 67 11.79 23.28 -15.23
C GLY A 67 10.35 23.27 -14.80
N SER A 68 9.99 23.35 -13.58
CA SER A 68 8.56 23.34 -13.17
C SER A 68 7.79 22.08 -13.61
N GLN A 69 8.48 21.03 -14.03
CA GLN A 69 7.83 19.77 -14.38
C GLN A 69 7.69 18.90 -13.13
N MET A 70 6.45 18.57 -12.85
CA MET A 70 6.06 17.69 -11.76
C MET A 70 6.00 16.26 -12.30
N LEU A 71 6.80 15.36 -11.71
CA LEU A 71 6.72 13.93 -12.02
C LEU A 71 5.64 13.30 -11.14
N LEU A 72 4.56 12.86 -11.76
CA LEU A 72 3.46 12.20 -11.09
C LEU A 72 3.61 10.68 -11.12
N ALA A 73 3.12 10.01 -10.07
CA ALA A 73 2.98 8.57 -10.06
C ALA A 73 1.97 8.13 -11.13
N GLN A 74 2.33 7.10 -11.90
CA GLN A 74 1.49 6.62 -13.00
C GLN A 74 0.35 5.70 -12.54
N THR A 75 0.43 5.14 -11.35
CA THR A 75 -0.56 4.18 -10.86
C THR A 75 -1.97 4.76 -10.72
N PRO A 76 -2.19 5.93 -10.12
CA PRO A 76 -3.53 6.51 -10.01
C PRO A 76 -4.21 6.75 -11.37
N PRO A 77 -3.58 7.40 -12.35
CA PRO A 77 -4.22 7.59 -13.66
C PRO A 77 -4.48 6.28 -14.40
N CYS A 78 -3.61 5.26 -14.25
CA CYS A 78 -3.83 3.94 -14.85
C CYS A 78 -5.07 3.24 -14.26
N VAL A 79 -5.26 3.28 -12.95
CA VAL A 79 -6.45 2.72 -12.30
C VAL A 79 -7.72 3.44 -12.75
N ARG A 80 -7.69 4.77 -12.79
CA ARG A 80 -8.83 5.56 -13.30
C ARG A 80 -9.14 5.24 -14.76
N ALA A 81 -8.12 5.10 -15.59
CA ALA A 81 -8.30 4.72 -17.00
C ALA A 81 -8.91 3.32 -17.13
N TYR A 82 -8.47 2.37 -16.30
CA TYR A 82 -9.03 1.02 -16.28
C TYR A 82 -10.55 1.03 -16.02
N PHE A 83 -11.01 1.72 -14.97
CA PHE A 83 -12.44 1.80 -14.66
C PHE A 83 -13.23 2.58 -15.73
N ARG A 84 -12.68 3.65 -16.29
CA ARG A 84 -13.31 4.40 -17.40
C ARG A 84 -13.50 3.54 -18.66
N ASN A 85 -12.62 2.56 -18.88
CA ASN A 85 -12.72 1.64 -20.00
C ASN A 85 -13.56 0.38 -19.68
N GLY A 86 -14.35 0.41 -18.62
CA GLY A 86 -15.28 -0.66 -18.28
C GLY A 86 -14.70 -1.77 -17.40
N GLY A 87 -13.52 -1.57 -16.82
CA GLY A 87 -13.00 -2.44 -15.77
C GLY A 87 -13.94 -2.49 -14.57
N LYS A 88 -14.13 -3.68 -14.01
CA LYS A 88 -15.08 -3.88 -12.90
C LYS A 88 -14.38 -4.14 -11.57
N ARG A 89 -13.16 -4.66 -11.61
CA ARG A 89 -12.42 -5.09 -10.43
C ARG A 89 -10.94 -5.14 -10.74
N CYS A 90 -10.13 -4.58 -9.87
CA CYS A 90 -8.68 -4.73 -9.96
C CYS A 90 -8.04 -4.95 -8.58
N TRP A 91 -6.82 -5.46 -8.59
CA TRP A 91 -5.96 -5.51 -7.43
C TRP A 91 -5.00 -4.33 -7.46
N VAL A 92 -4.84 -3.70 -6.32
CA VAL A 92 -3.91 -2.58 -6.16
C VAL A 92 -2.91 -2.93 -5.08
N LEU A 93 -1.62 -2.81 -5.40
CA LEU A 93 -0.51 -3.02 -4.49
C LEU A 93 0.26 -1.72 -4.35
N ARG A 94 0.19 -1.13 -3.16
CA ARG A 94 0.98 0.05 -2.86
C ARG A 94 2.43 -0.32 -2.58
N LEU A 95 3.34 0.32 -3.29
CA LEU A 95 4.78 0.25 -3.07
C LEU A 95 5.22 1.51 -2.32
N ALA A 96 6.13 1.35 -1.37
CA ALA A 96 6.83 2.44 -0.71
C ALA A 96 8.30 2.09 -0.61
N ASN A 97 9.15 3.11 -0.55
CA ASN A 97 10.56 2.91 -0.34
C ASN A 97 10.80 2.62 1.16
N ASN A 98 10.92 1.35 1.50
CA ASN A 98 11.27 0.89 2.84
C ASN A 98 12.80 0.92 3.10
N ALA A 99 13.57 1.59 2.27
CA ALA A 99 15.03 1.64 2.40
C ALA A 99 15.52 2.35 3.68
N GLN A 100 14.60 2.93 4.42
CA GLN A 100 14.82 3.44 5.77
C GLN A 100 14.48 2.32 6.75
N SER A 101 15.39 1.38 6.96
CA SER A 101 15.37 0.55 8.16
C SER A 101 15.29 1.49 9.35
N HIS A 102 14.16 1.43 10.05
CA HIS A 102 13.92 2.28 11.22
C HIS A 102 15.06 2.07 12.22
N PRO A 103 15.90 3.06 12.48
CA PRO A 103 16.84 2.95 13.58
C PRO A 103 16.01 2.85 14.87
N THR A 104 16.39 1.93 15.72
CA THR A 104 15.77 1.63 17.02
C THR A 104 15.94 2.75 18.07
N THR A 105 16.46 3.89 17.67
CA THR A 105 16.67 5.08 18.50
C THR A 105 15.58 6.11 18.24
N PRO A 106 15.23 6.98 19.23
CA PRO A 106 14.05 7.86 19.15
C PRO A 106 13.94 8.52 17.78
N PRO A 107 12.72 8.70 17.28
CA PRO A 107 12.46 8.96 15.87
C PRO A 107 13.30 10.12 15.39
N ALA A 108 14.27 9.81 14.55
CA ALA A 108 14.98 10.83 13.81
C ALA A 108 13.96 11.65 13.00
N LEU A 109 14.26 12.91 12.73
CA LEU A 109 13.39 13.87 12.05
C LEU A 109 12.66 13.36 10.80
N TRP A 110 13.17 12.32 10.14
CA TRP A 110 12.55 11.71 8.97
C TRP A 110 11.34 10.79 9.27
N ALA A 111 11.26 10.25 10.49
CA ALA A 111 10.09 9.47 10.92
C ALA A 111 8.90 10.38 11.29
N GLN A 112 9.09 11.69 11.21
CA GLN A 112 8.15 12.67 11.69
C GLN A 112 7.08 13.07 10.65
N SER A 113 7.23 12.69 9.40
CA SER A 113 6.20 13.02 8.40
C SER A 113 4.84 12.40 8.70
N ASN A 114 4.81 11.35 9.54
CA ASN A 114 3.58 10.67 9.92
C ASN A 114 3.46 10.50 11.44
N ALA A 115 4.24 11.25 12.21
CA ALA A 115 4.21 11.24 13.66
C ALA A 115 4.19 12.68 14.20
N TRP A 116 3.37 12.92 15.19
CA TRP A 116 3.20 14.23 15.81
C TRP A 116 3.43 14.15 17.31
N THR A 117 4.15 15.12 17.84
CA THR A 117 4.28 15.29 19.28
C THR A 117 3.07 16.02 19.81
N ILE A 118 2.49 15.54 20.90
CA ILE A 118 1.36 16.20 21.58
C ILE A 118 1.90 17.10 22.67
N PRO A 119 1.80 18.44 22.52
CA PRO A 119 2.27 19.35 23.55
C PRO A 119 1.57 19.11 24.90
N GLY A 120 2.35 19.10 25.96
CA GLY A 120 1.82 18.93 27.33
C GLY A 120 1.45 17.50 27.72
N LEU A 121 1.52 16.52 26.80
CA LEU A 121 1.36 15.11 27.12
C LEU A 121 2.73 14.49 27.38
N LEU A 122 2.87 13.82 28.53
CA LEU A 122 4.05 13.04 28.86
C LEU A 122 3.71 11.57 28.88
N GLN A 123 4.58 10.77 28.31
CA GLN A 123 4.53 9.31 28.41
C GLN A 123 5.81 8.78 29.05
N ILE A 124 5.72 7.63 29.66
CA ILE A 124 6.87 6.93 30.26
C ILE A 124 7.35 5.89 29.27
N ASP A 125 8.63 5.92 28.93
CA ASP A 125 9.24 4.92 28.07
C ASP A 125 9.51 3.60 28.82
N SER A 126 10.01 2.60 28.12
CA SER A 126 10.35 1.29 28.69
C SER A 126 11.47 1.33 29.74
N THR A 127 12.20 2.46 29.83
CA THR A 127 13.28 2.68 30.80
C THR A 127 12.82 3.48 32.02
N GLY A 128 11.54 3.90 32.06
CA GLY A 128 10.98 4.71 33.12
C GLY A 128 11.25 6.22 32.99
N GLN A 129 11.76 6.67 31.85
CA GLN A 129 12.02 8.08 31.59
C GLN A 129 10.77 8.75 30.99
N TYR A 130 10.55 10.01 31.37
CA TYR A 130 9.46 10.82 30.81
C TYR A 130 9.87 11.35 29.44
N GLN A 131 9.03 11.14 28.45
CA GLN A 131 9.16 11.66 27.10
C GLN A 131 7.92 12.45 26.72
N ALA A 132 8.03 13.33 25.73
CA ALA A 132 6.87 13.96 25.13
C ALA A 132 5.96 12.91 24.50
N GLY A 133 4.68 12.96 24.79
CA GLY A 133 3.69 12.06 24.17
C GLY A 133 3.64 12.31 22.66
N TRP A 134 3.49 11.25 21.90
CA TRP A 134 3.41 11.31 20.45
C TRP A 134 2.33 10.36 19.90
N VAL A 135 1.84 10.68 18.72
CA VAL A 135 0.91 9.84 17.97
C VAL A 135 1.48 9.62 16.57
N GLN A 136 1.20 8.46 16.03
CA GLN A 136 1.63 8.09 14.69
C GLN A 136 0.42 7.77 13.83
N ALA A 137 0.48 8.16 12.57
CA ALA A 137 -0.52 7.79 11.60
C ALA A 137 -0.54 6.28 11.36
N ARG A 138 -1.71 5.76 11.03
CA ARG A 138 -1.89 4.33 10.75
C ARG A 138 -1.21 3.91 9.45
N SER A 139 -1.08 4.83 8.49
CA SER A 139 -0.42 4.58 7.21
C SER A 139 0.58 5.69 6.90
N GLU A 140 1.70 5.30 6.33
CA GLU A 140 2.73 6.23 5.87
C GLU A 140 2.28 6.91 4.56
N GLY A 141 2.74 8.13 4.31
CA GLY A 141 2.49 8.82 3.05
C GLY A 141 2.52 10.34 3.19
N SER A 142 2.68 11.02 2.07
CA SER A 142 2.72 12.50 1.99
C SER A 142 1.37 13.17 2.32
N TRP A 143 0.29 12.40 2.46
CA TRP A 143 -1.01 12.92 2.86
C TRP A 143 -1.01 13.63 4.22
N SER A 144 -0.03 13.33 5.05
CA SER A 144 0.09 13.86 6.41
C SER A 144 1.08 15.02 6.54
N ASP A 145 1.76 15.42 5.46
CA ASP A 145 2.79 16.45 5.52
C ASP A 145 2.26 17.82 5.98
N ASP A 146 1.01 18.14 5.62
CA ASP A 146 0.34 19.38 6.01
C ASP A 146 -0.53 19.24 7.27
N VAL A 147 -0.53 18.07 7.92
CA VAL A 147 -1.35 17.83 9.10
C VAL A 147 -0.61 18.28 10.36
N THR A 148 -1.26 19.11 11.15
CA THR A 148 -0.78 19.54 12.48
C THR A 148 -1.70 18.99 13.56
N VAL A 149 -1.11 18.54 14.67
CA VAL A 149 -1.86 18.04 15.82
C VAL A 149 -1.74 19.05 16.96
N ASN A 150 -2.88 19.53 17.44
CA ASN A 150 -2.97 20.41 18.60
C ASN A 150 -3.74 19.68 19.71
N ALA A 151 -3.25 19.81 20.93
CA ALA A 151 -3.94 19.31 22.12
C ALA A 151 -4.40 20.48 22.99
N THR A 152 -5.66 20.46 23.37
CA THR A 152 -6.24 21.41 24.32
C THR A 152 -6.71 20.66 25.56
N LEU A 153 -6.30 21.14 26.73
CA LEU A 153 -6.83 20.65 27.99
C LEU A 153 -8.18 21.31 28.27
N LEU A 154 -9.22 20.51 28.32
CA LEU A 154 -10.55 20.99 28.76
C LEU A 154 -10.69 20.66 30.23
N GLU A 155 -10.72 21.67 31.08
CA GLU A 155 -11.11 21.53 32.47
C GLU A 155 -12.64 21.30 32.52
N SER A 156 -13.06 20.08 32.83
CA SER A 156 -14.43 19.82 33.17
C SER A 156 -14.59 19.97 34.68
N PRO A 157 -15.46 20.86 35.18
CA PRO A 157 -15.74 20.90 36.60
C PRO A 157 -16.28 19.53 37.02
N LEU A 158 -15.64 18.93 38.03
CA LEU A 158 -16.14 17.71 38.66
C LEU A 158 -17.52 18.00 39.23
N PRO A 159 -18.49 17.08 39.00
CA PRO A 159 -19.83 17.21 39.57
C PRO A 159 -19.83 17.18 41.10
#